data_bddf529811817340297c0db9b2c96398
#
_entry.id   bddf529811817340297c0db9b2c96398
#
_cell.length_a   1.000
_cell.length_b   1.000
_cell.length_c   1.000
_cell.angle_alpha   90.00
_cell.angle_beta   90.00
_cell.angle_gamma   90.00
#
_symmetry.space_group_name_H-M   'P 1'
#
loop_
_entity.id
_entity.type
_entity.pdbx_description
1 polymer ?
#
loop_
_entity_poly.entity_id
_entity_poly.type
_entity_poly.pdbx_seq_one_letter_code
_entity_poly.pdbx_strand_id
1 'polypeptide(L)'
;AAEDLAAQAEAAKKSSDGDERMMASYLEAVASEHAAMFGTTASQVREAAAFGDLPLIVVAAGRPNPAFGEEAGAFQAYWIEENRALSRLSRKGEFILAENSGHRLHRDAPDTVLRAIRKLAGR
;
A
#
# COMPACT_ATOMS: atom_id res chain seq x y z
N ALA A 1 5.04 6.75 15.69
CA ALA A 1 5.74 5.47 15.51
C ALA A 1 4.90 4.31 16.07
N ALA A 2 5.29 3.05 15.80
CA ALA A 2 4.57 1.87 16.30
C ALA A 2 4.48 1.86 17.84
N GLU A 3 5.53 2.29 18.51
CA GLU A 3 5.59 2.42 19.97
C GLU A 3 4.55 3.40 20.52
N ASP A 4 4.32 4.52 19.83
CA ASP A 4 3.31 5.51 20.24
C ASP A 4 1.89 4.95 20.10
N LEU A 5 1.62 4.16 19.04
CA LEU A 5 0.34 3.50 18.82
C LEU A 5 0.09 2.42 19.89
N ALA A 6 1.11 1.65 20.25
CA ALA A 6 1.03 0.65 21.29
C ALA A 6 0.73 1.30 22.68
N ALA A 7 1.37 2.42 23.00
CA ALA A 7 1.13 3.15 24.22
C ALA A 7 -0.31 3.71 24.30
N GLN A 8 -0.84 4.24 23.19
CA GLN A 8 -2.22 4.70 23.10
C GLN A 8 -3.21 3.53 23.26
N ALA A 9 -2.93 2.36 22.69
CA ALA A 9 -3.75 1.17 22.84
C ALA A 9 -3.83 0.72 24.32
N GLU A 10 -2.69 0.71 25.02
CA GLU A 10 -2.64 0.34 26.44
C GLU A 10 -3.38 1.33 27.35
N ALA A 11 -3.37 2.61 27.00
CA ALA A 11 -4.16 3.62 27.72
C ALA A 11 -5.67 3.41 27.50
N ALA A 12 -6.08 3.17 26.25
CA ALA A 12 -7.47 2.97 25.87
C ALA A 12 -8.09 1.69 26.49
N LYS A 13 -7.32 0.61 26.65
CA LYS A 13 -7.77 -0.64 27.33
C LYS A 13 -8.24 -0.41 28.76
N LYS A 14 -7.67 0.55 29.44
CA LYS A 14 -7.98 0.86 30.85
C LYS A 14 -9.21 1.74 31.00
N SER A 15 -9.78 2.23 29.91
CA SER A 15 -10.98 3.07 29.94
C SER A 15 -12.22 2.28 30.37
N SER A 16 -13.11 2.94 31.07
CA SER A 16 -14.46 2.44 31.34
C SER A 16 -15.40 2.55 30.13
N ASP A 17 -15.02 3.36 29.13
CA ASP A 17 -15.77 3.56 27.90
C ASP A 17 -15.58 2.37 26.92
N GLY A 18 -16.71 1.84 26.42
CA GLY A 18 -16.73 0.71 25.49
C GLY A 18 -16.11 1.04 24.13
N ASP A 19 -16.33 2.26 23.63
CA ASP A 19 -15.81 2.71 22.35
C ASP A 19 -14.28 2.92 22.42
N GLU A 20 -13.78 3.41 23.55
CA GLU A 20 -12.33 3.54 23.77
C GLU A 20 -11.65 2.17 23.85
N ARG A 21 -12.27 1.17 24.50
CA ARG A 21 -11.72 -0.20 24.52
C ARG A 21 -11.74 -0.86 23.14
N MET A 22 -12.76 -0.61 22.35
CA MET A 22 -12.79 -1.09 20.95
C MET A 22 -11.69 -0.43 20.11
N MET A 23 -11.45 0.86 20.32
CA MET A 23 -10.34 1.59 19.68
C MET A 23 -8.97 1.00 20.07
N ALA A 24 -8.82 0.50 21.31
CA ALA A 24 -7.58 -0.13 21.74
C ALA A 24 -7.20 -1.33 20.85
N SER A 25 -8.14 -2.20 20.52
CA SER A 25 -7.89 -3.35 19.63
C SER A 25 -7.49 -2.92 18.22
N TYR A 26 -8.10 -1.87 17.70
CA TYR A 26 -7.70 -1.29 16.42
C TYR A 26 -6.27 -0.74 16.45
N LEU A 27 -5.92 0.03 17.47
CA LEU A 27 -4.57 0.61 17.63
C LEU A 27 -3.50 -0.47 17.80
N GLU A 28 -3.80 -1.57 18.49
CA GLU A 28 -2.90 -2.72 18.62
C GLU A 28 -2.64 -3.39 17.26
N ALA A 29 -3.70 -3.64 16.49
CA ALA A 29 -3.57 -4.20 15.15
C ALA A 29 -2.69 -3.30 14.27
N VAL A 30 -2.95 -2.00 14.23
CA VAL A 30 -2.16 -1.02 13.48
C VAL A 30 -0.70 -0.99 13.95
N ALA A 31 -0.44 -1.01 15.26
CA ALA A 31 0.91 -1.04 15.80
C ALA A 31 1.66 -2.31 15.38
N SER A 32 0.99 -3.48 15.45
CA SER A 32 1.56 -4.77 15.04
C SER A 32 1.87 -4.80 13.54
N GLU A 33 0.97 -4.33 12.69
CA GLU A 33 1.19 -4.24 11.25
C GLU A 33 2.36 -3.31 10.90
N HIS A 34 2.44 -2.15 11.57
CA HIS A 34 3.57 -1.24 11.40
C HIS A 34 4.92 -1.85 11.80
N ALA A 35 4.94 -2.58 12.92
CA ALA A 35 6.17 -3.26 13.36
C ALA A 35 6.59 -4.37 12.37
N ALA A 36 5.62 -5.15 11.88
CA ALA A 36 5.86 -6.22 10.91
C ALA A 36 6.31 -5.70 9.54
N MET A 37 5.83 -4.51 9.11
CA MET A 37 6.11 -3.95 7.78
C MET A 37 7.61 -3.83 7.49
N PHE A 38 8.41 -3.40 8.47
CA PHE A 38 9.86 -3.21 8.32
C PHE A 38 10.68 -4.43 8.77
N GLY A 39 10.04 -5.46 9.31
CA GLY A 39 10.65 -6.69 9.82
C GLY A 39 10.22 -7.92 9.03
N THR A 40 9.33 -8.68 9.63
CA THR A 40 8.90 -10.01 9.13
C THR A 40 8.27 -9.92 7.72
N THR A 41 7.34 -8.98 7.50
CA THR A 41 6.68 -8.81 6.21
C THR A 41 7.68 -8.42 5.11
N ALA A 42 8.61 -7.50 5.41
CA ALA A 42 9.65 -7.10 4.46
C ALA A 42 10.57 -8.27 4.10
N SER A 43 10.86 -9.18 5.03
CA SER A 43 11.65 -10.39 4.76
C SER A 43 10.89 -11.36 3.86
N GLN A 44 9.63 -11.64 4.17
CA GLN A 44 8.77 -12.51 3.36
C GLN A 44 8.61 -12.00 1.92
N VAL A 45 8.45 -10.68 1.73
CA VAL A 45 8.37 -10.07 0.40
C VAL A 45 9.69 -10.22 -0.37
N ARG A 46 10.84 -10.05 0.30
CA ARG A 46 12.16 -10.26 -0.33
C ARG A 46 12.40 -11.70 -0.75
N GLU A 47 11.89 -12.67 0.02
CA GLU A 47 11.99 -14.11 -0.29
C GLU A 47 11.12 -14.51 -1.47
N ALA A 48 10.01 -13.81 -1.72
CA ALA A 48 9.13 -13.99 -2.87
C ALA A 48 9.73 -13.37 -4.14
N ALA A 49 10.92 -13.84 -4.54
CA ALA A 49 11.80 -13.16 -5.47
C ALA A 49 11.30 -13.03 -6.92
N ALA A 50 10.36 -13.85 -7.38
CA ALA A 50 9.82 -13.78 -8.74
C ALA A 50 8.47 -14.47 -8.87
N PHE A 51 7.64 -13.97 -9.78
CA PHE A 51 6.30 -14.52 -10.07
C PHE A 51 6.26 -15.38 -11.34
N GLY A 52 7.42 -15.68 -11.94
CA GLY A 52 7.49 -16.50 -13.15
C GLY A 52 6.67 -15.92 -14.31
N ASP A 53 5.70 -16.70 -14.80
CA ASP A 53 4.77 -16.31 -15.87
C ASP A 53 3.39 -15.89 -15.38
N LEU A 54 3.25 -15.56 -14.11
CA LEU A 54 1.97 -15.08 -13.56
C LEU A 54 1.57 -13.78 -14.28
N PRO A 55 0.39 -13.69 -14.88
CA PRO A 55 -0.11 -12.42 -15.41
C PRO A 55 -0.22 -11.40 -14.28
N LEU A 56 0.52 -10.32 -14.41
CA LEU A 56 0.63 -9.27 -13.39
C LEU A 56 0.42 -7.90 -14.03
N ILE A 57 -0.47 -7.10 -13.47
CA ILE A 57 -0.61 -5.69 -13.84
C ILE A 57 -0.40 -4.84 -12.58
N VAL A 58 0.61 -4.00 -12.60
CA VAL A 58 0.87 -3.01 -11.55
C VAL A 58 0.33 -1.67 -12.01
N VAL A 59 -0.59 -1.09 -11.25
CA VAL A 59 -1.15 0.24 -11.55
C VAL A 59 -0.67 1.20 -10.48
N ALA A 60 0.05 2.25 -10.88
CA ALA A 60 0.54 3.28 -9.97
C ALA A 60 -0.21 4.60 -10.16
N ALA A 61 -0.46 5.30 -9.07
CA ALA A 61 -0.94 6.68 -9.07
C ALA A 61 0.16 7.61 -9.57
N GLY A 62 -0.17 8.62 -10.38
CA GLY A 62 0.80 9.58 -10.94
C GLY A 62 0.84 10.90 -10.17
N ARG A 63 -0.26 11.26 -9.48
CA ARG A 63 -0.35 12.55 -8.80
C ARG A 63 0.40 12.54 -7.48
N PRO A 64 1.31 13.51 -7.24
CA PRO A 64 2.01 13.65 -5.96
C PRO A 64 1.04 13.80 -4.78
N ASN A 65 1.39 13.19 -3.65
CA ASN A 65 0.63 13.35 -2.42
C ASN A 65 1.04 14.65 -1.70
N PRO A 66 0.13 15.63 -1.54
CA PRO A 66 0.45 16.89 -0.89
C PRO A 66 0.94 16.77 0.56
N ALA A 67 0.64 15.66 1.23
CA ALA A 67 1.11 15.41 2.60
C ALA A 67 2.63 15.36 2.73
N PHE A 68 3.36 15.16 1.63
CA PHE A 68 4.83 15.18 1.59
C PHE A 68 5.42 16.57 1.31
N GLY A 69 4.60 17.62 1.25
CA GLY A 69 5.05 19.01 1.08
C GLY A 69 5.96 19.19 -0.14
N GLU A 70 7.10 19.85 0.05
CA GLU A 70 8.07 20.14 -1.02
C GLU A 70 8.70 18.89 -1.63
N GLU A 71 8.77 17.79 -0.89
CA GLU A 71 9.33 16.51 -1.35
C GLU A 71 8.33 15.65 -2.13
N ALA A 72 7.06 16.07 -2.23
CA ALA A 72 6.00 15.29 -2.85
C ALA A 72 6.34 14.82 -4.28
N GLY A 73 6.97 15.67 -5.07
CA GLY A 73 7.37 15.33 -6.45
C GLY A 73 8.48 14.27 -6.49
N ALA A 74 9.50 14.43 -5.67
CA ALA A 74 10.63 13.48 -5.60
C ALA A 74 10.16 12.12 -5.06
N PHE A 75 9.34 12.12 -4.02
CA PHE A 75 8.74 10.89 -3.48
C PHE A 75 7.86 10.19 -4.51
N GLN A 76 7.06 10.94 -5.27
CA GLN A 76 6.19 10.36 -6.30
C GLN A 76 7.00 9.73 -7.44
N ALA A 77 8.07 10.37 -7.88
CA ALA A 77 8.96 9.82 -8.90
C ALA A 77 9.60 8.50 -8.43
N TYR A 78 10.11 8.46 -7.21
CA TYR A 78 10.62 7.24 -6.57
C TYR A 78 9.55 6.15 -6.51
N TRP A 79 8.35 6.48 -6.03
CA TRP A 79 7.22 5.56 -5.92
C TRP A 79 6.82 4.94 -7.27
N ILE A 80 6.80 5.74 -8.33
CA ILE A 80 6.49 5.27 -9.70
C ILE A 80 7.54 4.26 -10.17
N GLU A 81 8.84 4.54 -9.96
CA GLU A 81 9.90 3.62 -10.38
C GLU A 81 9.92 2.31 -9.58
N GLU A 82 9.66 2.35 -8.28
CA GLU A 82 9.52 1.14 -7.45
C GLU A 82 8.33 0.28 -7.92
N ASN A 83 7.18 0.89 -8.21
CA ASN A 83 6.03 0.17 -8.76
C ASN A 83 6.29 -0.37 -10.17
N ARG A 84 7.05 0.35 -10.99
CA ARG A 84 7.51 -0.15 -12.29
C ARG A 84 8.43 -1.36 -12.13
N ALA A 85 9.33 -1.33 -11.15
CA ALA A 85 10.19 -2.47 -10.84
C ALA A 85 9.39 -3.69 -10.40
N LEU A 86 8.33 -3.53 -9.59
CA LEU A 86 7.43 -4.62 -9.20
C LEU A 86 6.82 -5.34 -10.40
N SER A 87 6.45 -4.62 -11.46
CA SER A 87 5.88 -5.25 -12.66
C SER A 87 6.87 -6.22 -13.35
N ARG A 88 8.18 -6.01 -13.18
CA ARG A 88 9.24 -6.86 -13.76
C ARG A 88 9.46 -8.17 -12.99
N LEU A 89 8.83 -8.36 -11.82
CA LEU A 89 8.89 -9.62 -11.09
C LEU A 89 8.18 -10.77 -11.82
N SER A 90 7.35 -10.46 -12.80
CA SER A 90 6.76 -11.45 -13.71
C SER A 90 7.23 -11.22 -15.15
N ARG A 91 7.49 -12.30 -15.90
CA ARG A 91 7.74 -12.23 -17.37
C ARG A 91 6.50 -11.74 -18.14
N LYS A 92 5.31 -11.85 -17.56
CA LYS A 92 4.04 -11.31 -18.09
C LYS A 92 3.55 -10.10 -17.30
N GLY A 93 4.49 -9.38 -16.71
CA GLY A 93 4.20 -8.18 -15.95
C GLY A 93 3.99 -6.95 -16.83
N GLU A 94 3.00 -6.15 -16.49
CA GLU A 94 2.70 -4.88 -17.14
C GLU A 94 2.64 -3.76 -16.10
N PHE A 95 3.05 -2.57 -16.52
CA PHE A 95 2.95 -1.37 -15.70
C PHE A 95 2.02 -0.35 -16.35
N ILE A 96 1.10 0.21 -15.56
CA ILE A 96 0.19 1.28 -15.98
C ILE A 96 0.35 2.45 -15.02
N LEU A 97 0.64 3.64 -15.57
CA LEU A 97 0.63 4.88 -14.81
C LEU A 97 -0.72 5.57 -14.97
N ALA A 98 -1.45 5.75 -13.88
CA ALA A 98 -2.65 6.57 -13.83
C ALA A 98 -2.25 8.02 -13.48
N GLU A 99 -1.81 8.79 -14.47
CA GLU A 99 -1.14 10.09 -14.33
C GLU A 99 -1.93 11.08 -13.45
N ASN A 100 -3.24 11.14 -13.63
CA ASN A 100 -4.12 12.08 -12.92
C ASN A 100 -4.73 11.51 -11.64
N SER A 101 -4.36 10.30 -11.24
CA SER A 101 -4.89 9.64 -10.04
C SER A 101 -4.06 9.95 -8.81
N GLY A 102 -4.72 10.20 -7.70
CA GLY A 102 -4.14 10.14 -6.37
C GLY A 102 -4.11 8.70 -5.82
N HIS A 103 -3.84 8.58 -4.53
CA HIS A 103 -3.69 7.29 -3.84
C HIS A 103 -4.90 6.35 -4.00
N ARG A 104 -6.10 6.88 -4.16
CA ARG A 104 -7.33 6.09 -4.29
C ARG A 104 -7.66 5.78 -5.75
N LEU A 105 -6.84 4.97 -6.41
CA LEU A 105 -6.95 4.59 -7.82
C LEU A 105 -8.37 4.18 -8.23
N HIS A 106 -9.06 3.38 -7.42
CA HIS A 106 -10.42 2.91 -7.69
C HIS A 106 -11.47 4.04 -7.74
N ARG A 107 -11.18 5.19 -7.15
CA ARG A 107 -12.04 6.39 -7.16
C ARG A 107 -11.63 7.39 -8.23
N ASP A 108 -10.32 7.60 -8.36
CA ASP A 108 -9.78 8.64 -9.22
C ASP A 108 -9.60 8.17 -10.68
N ALA A 109 -9.40 6.87 -10.90
CA ALA A 109 -9.19 6.26 -12.21
C ALA A 109 -9.92 4.90 -12.34
N PRO A 110 -11.24 4.82 -12.09
CA PRO A 110 -11.99 3.55 -12.08
C PRO A 110 -11.88 2.78 -13.40
N ASP A 111 -11.90 3.48 -14.54
CA ASP A 111 -11.81 2.84 -15.86
C ASP A 111 -10.46 2.16 -16.08
N THR A 112 -9.38 2.73 -15.53
CA THR A 112 -8.04 2.11 -15.60
C THR A 112 -8.01 0.82 -14.78
N VAL A 113 -8.58 0.84 -13.57
CA VAL A 113 -8.68 -0.35 -12.71
C VAL A 113 -9.54 -1.42 -13.37
N LEU A 114 -10.72 -1.05 -13.90
CA LEU A 114 -11.62 -1.99 -14.57
C LEU A 114 -11.00 -2.61 -15.82
N ARG A 115 -10.25 -1.84 -16.62
CA ARG A 115 -9.53 -2.38 -17.79
C ARG A 115 -8.47 -3.39 -17.38
N ALA A 116 -7.70 -3.11 -16.33
CA ALA A 116 -6.70 -4.03 -15.81
C ALA A 116 -7.34 -5.35 -15.34
N ILE A 117 -8.45 -5.27 -14.58
CA ILE A 117 -9.20 -6.44 -14.12
C ILE A 117 -9.73 -7.27 -15.30
N ARG A 118 -10.38 -6.62 -16.27
CA ARG A 118 -10.93 -7.32 -17.47
C ARG A 118 -9.82 -8.01 -18.26
N LYS A 119 -8.69 -7.35 -18.44
CA LYS A 119 -7.53 -7.93 -19.13
C LYS A 119 -7.03 -9.20 -18.43
N LEU A 120 -6.88 -9.16 -17.11
CA LEU A 120 -6.48 -10.35 -16.33
C LEU A 120 -7.54 -11.44 -16.32
N ALA A 121 -8.82 -11.09 -16.37
CA ALA A 121 -9.94 -12.03 -16.45
C ALA A 121 -10.17 -12.61 -17.86
N GLY A 122 -9.40 -12.22 -18.86
CA GLY A 122 -9.56 -12.67 -20.24
C GLY A 122 -10.83 -12.14 -20.94
N ARG A 123 -11.30 -10.95 -20.56
CA ARG A 123 -12.55 -10.33 -21.06
C ARG A 123 -12.29 -8.98 -21.71
#